data_b42c583f1896b294984ca8ae9263dc7b
#
_entry.id   b42c583f1896b294984ca8ae9263dc7b
#
_cell.length_a   1.000
_cell.length_b   1.000
_cell.length_c   1.000
_cell.angle_alpha   90.00
_cell.angle_beta   90.00
_cell.angle_gamma   90.00
#
_symmetry.space_group_name_H-M   'P 1'
#
loop_
_entity.id
_entity.type
_entity.pdbx_description
1 polymer ?
#
loop_
_entity_poly.entity_id
_entity_poly.type
_entity_poly.pdbx_seq_one_letter_code
_entity_poly.pdbx_strand_id
1 'polypeptide(L)'
;MQRHPKSYIHAIFGPTDTLLYPGVDKLITSLDLTSVSPSFSFVSKRTILTDLGVTEDQFLDIGILVGFEHSPPFPPTLHEQALKNTVDMVKYYKSGHAAVSAFAEHPGVKSIQYPDQYARTRSMIKYSLIFSSEGTVTPLPLAITSPAHGPNHPHHPTAADIPSDLHEIFTHRLPDEIYFYLSRGLLGPQALVWLTSGQIVEPPPLDNGETTEYKRFVKEVITDGQTGPRATALALISSVSHQFWNNRKVMGNFWFESPSAHNQKPVQHNSPQTVQLAERVAGWNVSYAIVEEELRRQNVSSEATYQLVI
;
A
#
# COMPACT_ATOMS: atom_id res chain seq x y z
N MET A 1 -6.24 -3.35 6.48
CA MET A 1 -5.96 -3.52 7.92
C MET A 1 -7.26 -3.75 8.64
N GLN A 2 -7.36 -4.87 9.28
CA GLN A 2 -8.61 -5.24 9.90
C GLN A 2 -8.69 -4.72 11.32
N ARG A 3 -9.75 -3.96 11.66
CA ARG A 3 -10.14 -3.75 13.05
C ARG A 3 -10.73 -5.06 13.59
N HIS A 4 -9.88 -5.96 14.02
CA HIS A 4 -10.32 -7.02 14.92
C HIS A 4 -10.64 -6.37 16.27
N PRO A 5 -11.63 -6.88 17.05
CA PRO A 5 -11.93 -6.37 18.40
C PRO A 5 -10.71 -6.40 19.35
N LYS A 6 -9.73 -7.25 19.06
CA LYS A 6 -8.37 -7.13 19.60
C LYS A 6 -7.48 -6.60 18.49
N SER A 7 -6.90 -5.42 18.65
CA SER A 7 -5.96 -4.84 17.69
C SER A 7 -4.71 -5.73 17.60
N TYR A 8 -4.58 -6.50 16.52
CA TYR A 8 -3.41 -7.36 16.30
C TYR A 8 -2.19 -6.59 15.82
N ILE A 9 -2.40 -5.40 15.25
CA ILE A 9 -1.32 -4.56 14.74
C ILE A 9 -1.23 -3.32 15.60
N HIS A 10 -0.10 -3.18 16.29
CA HIS A 10 0.14 -2.05 17.20
C HIS A 10 0.76 -0.86 16.48
N ALA A 11 1.53 -1.08 15.44
CA ALA A 11 2.20 -0.06 14.65
C ALA A 11 2.45 -0.55 13.23
N ILE A 12 2.65 0.37 12.30
CA ILE A 12 2.97 0.11 10.90
C ILE A 12 4.35 0.69 10.63
N PHE A 13 5.16 0.01 9.82
CA PHE A 13 6.37 0.56 9.24
C PHE A 13 6.09 0.95 7.78
N GLY A 14 6.32 2.20 7.43
CA GLY A 14 6.03 2.70 6.09
C GLY A 14 6.29 4.21 5.94
N PRO A 15 5.93 4.78 4.80
CA PRO A 15 6.05 6.22 4.54
C PRO A 15 5.05 7.01 5.39
N THR A 16 5.34 8.30 5.58
CA THR A 16 4.59 9.18 6.50
C THR A 16 3.13 9.41 6.08
N ASP A 17 2.84 9.38 4.79
CA ASP A 17 1.48 9.50 4.24
C ASP A 17 0.56 8.34 4.64
N THR A 18 1.13 7.21 5.08
CA THR A 18 0.36 6.10 5.69
C THR A 18 -0.49 6.58 6.88
N LEU A 19 -0.07 7.62 7.59
CA LEU A 19 -0.85 8.21 8.69
C LEU A 19 -2.18 8.84 8.24
N LEU A 20 -2.33 9.18 6.96
CA LEU A 20 -3.57 9.74 6.43
C LEU A 20 -4.71 8.71 6.39
N TYR A 21 -4.36 7.42 6.30
CA TYR A 21 -5.36 6.36 6.19
C TYR A 21 -6.11 6.12 7.51
N PRO A 22 -7.42 5.79 7.43
CA PRO A 22 -8.23 5.50 8.60
C PRO A 22 -7.71 4.29 9.39
N GLY A 23 -7.74 4.38 10.71
CA GLY A 23 -7.34 3.28 11.60
C GLY A 23 -5.83 3.13 11.82
N VAL A 24 -5.00 3.93 11.17
CA VAL A 24 -3.56 4.01 11.44
C VAL A 24 -3.32 5.02 12.56
N ASP A 25 -2.79 4.58 13.70
CA ASP A 25 -2.42 5.47 14.81
C ASP A 25 -0.90 5.61 14.95
N LYS A 26 -0.17 4.50 14.92
CA LYS A 26 1.28 4.50 15.16
C LYS A 26 2.03 4.10 13.90
N LEU A 27 2.97 4.95 13.49
CA LEU A 27 3.86 4.72 12.36
C LEU A 27 5.29 4.64 12.85
N ILE A 28 5.95 3.53 12.58
CA ILE A 28 7.39 3.38 12.81
C ILE A 28 8.11 4.07 11.65
N THR A 29 8.95 5.04 11.97
CA THR A 29 9.68 5.84 10.99
C THR A 29 11.12 5.37 10.79
N SER A 30 11.69 4.72 11.79
CA SER A 30 13.03 4.14 11.67
C SER A 30 13.17 2.89 12.54
N LEU A 31 13.98 1.95 12.07
CA LEU A 31 14.36 0.74 12.77
C LEU A 31 15.88 0.63 12.78
N ASP A 32 16.47 0.47 13.96
CA ASP A 32 17.87 0.09 14.11
C ASP A 32 17.94 -1.31 14.73
N LEU A 33 18.25 -2.29 13.89
CA LEU A 33 18.39 -3.69 14.27
C LEU A 33 19.87 -4.12 14.33
N THR A 34 20.79 -3.21 14.03
CA THR A 34 22.23 -3.50 13.93
C THR A 34 22.99 -3.17 15.22
N SER A 35 22.43 -2.33 16.08
CA SER A 35 23.04 -1.97 17.37
C SER A 35 22.88 -3.09 18.39
N VAL A 36 23.73 -3.08 19.41
CA VAL A 36 23.68 -4.00 20.55
C VAL A 36 22.32 -3.93 21.28
N SER A 37 21.68 -2.78 21.23
CA SER A 37 20.33 -2.56 21.75
C SER A 37 19.42 -2.14 20.60
N PRO A 38 18.68 -3.08 19.99
CA PRO A 38 17.74 -2.75 18.91
C PRO A 38 16.75 -1.68 19.34
N SER A 39 16.51 -0.70 18.48
CA SER A 39 15.61 0.41 18.77
C SER A 39 14.77 0.79 17.55
N PHE A 40 13.67 1.49 17.79
CA PHE A 40 12.84 2.06 16.73
C PHE A 40 12.29 3.42 17.16
N SER A 41 12.06 4.28 16.17
CA SER A 41 11.35 5.53 16.36
C SER A 41 9.95 5.41 15.77
N PHE A 42 8.98 6.01 16.41
CA PHE A 42 7.61 6.01 15.92
C PHE A 42 6.92 7.35 16.14
N VAL A 43 5.90 7.61 15.35
CA VAL A 43 5.02 8.77 15.45
C VAL A 43 3.60 8.28 15.73
N SER A 44 2.89 8.95 16.66
CA SER A 44 1.48 8.68 16.96
C SER A 44 0.61 9.76 16.34
N LYS A 45 -0.35 9.36 15.48
CA LYS A 45 -1.35 10.27 14.90
C LYS A 45 -2.15 10.96 16.00
N ARG A 46 -2.55 10.22 17.03
CA ARG A 46 -3.32 10.78 18.15
C ARG A 46 -2.59 11.93 18.84
N THR A 47 -1.27 11.79 19.06
CA THR A 47 -0.46 12.87 19.62
C THR A 47 -0.44 14.07 18.69
N ILE A 48 -0.20 13.86 17.40
CA ILE A 48 -0.19 14.95 16.40
C ILE A 48 -1.53 15.68 16.38
N LEU A 49 -2.66 14.95 16.38
CA LEU A 49 -4.00 15.56 16.37
C LEU A 49 -4.22 16.44 17.60
N THR A 50 -3.75 15.98 18.77
CA THR A 50 -3.86 16.73 20.04
C THR A 50 -2.98 17.97 20.00
N ASP A 51 -1.72 17.84 19.60
CA ASP A 51 -0.75 18.94 19.58
C ASP A 51 -1.14 20.02 18.56
N LEU A 52 -1.64 19.61 17.41
CA LEU A 52 -2.14 20.54 16.39
C LEU A 52 -3.54 21.07 16.73
N GLY A 53 -4.31 20.43 17.60
CA GLY A 53 -5.70 20.80 17.89
C GLY A 53 -6.59 20.66 16.64
N VAL A 54 -6.46 19.54 15.90
CA VAL A 54 -7.23 19.27 14.69
C VAL A 54 -7.95 17.91 14.80
N THR A 55 -9.04 17.77 14.06
CA THR A 55 -9.75 16.49 13.93
C THR A 55 -9.04 15.56 12.94
N GLU A 56 -9.41 14.27 12.93
CA GLU A 56 -8.88 13.32 11.96
C GLU A 56 -9.22 13.72 10.50
N ASP A 57 -10.42 14.23 10.27
CA ASP A 57 -10.83 14.74 8.95
C ASP A 57 -10.00 15.98 8.54
N GLN A 58 -9.73 16.89 9.47
CA GLN A 58 -8.87 18.06 9.21
C GLN A 58 -7.42 17.66 8.96
N PHE A 59 -6.93 16.64 9.67
CA PHE A 59 -5.59 16.09 9.44
C PHE A 59 -5.44 15.48 8.04
N LEU A 60 -6.46 14.72 7.60
CA LEU A 60 -6.53 14.22 6.23
C LEU A 60 -6.52 15.37 5.21
N ASP A 61 -7.33 16.39 5.44
CA ASP A 61 -7.40 17.58 4.58
C ASP A 61 -6.04 18.29 4.50
N ILE A 62 -5.36 18.47 5.64
CA ILE A 62 -4.02 19.06 5.70
C ILE A 62 -3.03 18.22 4.88
N GLY A 63 -3.02 16.90 5.04
CA GLY A 63 -2.13 16.02 4.31
C GLY A 63 -2.34 16.08 2.80
N ILE A 64 -3.59 16.13 2.33
CA ILE A 64 -3.90 16.27 0.90
C ILE A 64 -3.43 17.63 0.37
N LEU A 65 -3.68 18.71 1.11
CA LEU A 65 -3.35 20.07 0.68
C LEU A 65 -1.84 20.36 0.71
N VAL A 66 -1.09 19.75 1.64
CA VAL A 66 0.39 19.82 1.66
C VAL A 66 0.98 19.12 0.45
N GLY A 67 0.29 18.10 -0.04
CA GLY A 67 0.72 17.27 -1.17
C GLY A 67 1.48 16.02 -0.75
N PHE A 68 1.27 14.96 -1.49
CA PHE A 68 1.95 13.66 -1.37
C PHE A 68 1.85 12.91 -2.71
N GLU A 69 2.26 11.64 -2.78
CA GLU A 69 2.34 10.87 -4.03
C GLU A 69 1.06 10.93 -4.89
N HIS A 70 -0.12 10.95 -4.27
CA HIS A 70 -1.42 10.90 -4.98
C HIS A 70 -2.10 12.27 -5.12
N SER A 71 -1.50 13.35 -4.61
CA SER A 71 -2.08 14.70 -4.69
C SER A 71 -0.99 15.75 -4.83
N PRO A 72 -1.05 16.61 -5.84
CA PRO A 72 -0.16 17.77 -5.89
C PRO A 72 -0.46 18.70 -4.72
N PRO A 73 0.53 19.47 -4.27
CA PRO A 73 0.33 20.46 -3.23
C PRO A 73 -0.64 21.56 -3.71
N PHE A 74 -1.39 22.13 -2.76
CA PHE A 74 -2.38 23.17 -3.04
C PHE A 74 -1.70 24.48 -3.49
N PRO A 75 -1.95 24.97 -4.71
CA PRO A 75 -1.22 26.08 -5.28
C PRO A 75 -1.18 27.37 -4.42
N PRO A 76 -2.26 27.78 -3.72
CA PRO A 76 -2.24 28.98 -2.88
C PRO A 76 -1.30 28.90 -1.67
N THR A 77 -0.87 27.71 -1.25
CA THR A 77 0.01 27.53 -0.08
C THR A 77 1.46 27.22 -0.45
N LEU A 78 1.83 27.25 -1.73
CA LEU A 78 3.17 26.96 -2.26
C LEU A 78 4.19 28.07 -1.96
N HIS A 79 4.36 28.43 -0.68
CA HIS A 79 5.30 29.45 -0.25
C HIS A 79 6.13 28.96 0.93
N GLU A 80 7.05 29.80 1.39
CA GLU A 80 7.74 29.55 2.65
C GLU A 80 6.71 29.23 3.76
N GLN A 81 6.99 28.21 4.57
CA GLN A 81 6.09 27.71 5.61
C GLN A 81 4.77 27.10 5.09
N ALA A 82 4.79 26.45 3.92
CA ALA A 82 3.61 25.82 3.31
C ALA A 82 2.79 24.96 4.28
N LEU A 83 3.44 24.12 5.10
CA LEU A 83 2.78 23.28 6.08
C LEU A 83 2.01 24.12 7.12
N LYS A 84 2.66 25.12 7.70
CA LYS A 84 2.02 26.00 8.70
C LYS A 84 0.83 26.73 8.11
N ASN A 85 1.01 27.33 6.94
CA ASN A 85 -0.06 28.05 6.24
C ASN A 85 -1.24 27.14 5.93
N THR A 86 -1.00 25.88 5.54
CA THR A 86 -2.04 24.90 5.29
C THR A 86 -2.78 24.52 6.58
N VAL A 87 -2.07 24.30 7.70
CA VAL A 87 -2.69 24.03 9.00
C VAL A 87 -3.58 25.19 9.43
N ASP A 88 -3.06 26.42 9.37
CA ASP A 88 -3.81 27.62 9.77
C ASP A 88 -5.04 27.83 8.87
N MET A 89 -4.89 27.59 7.56
CA MET A 89 -5.99 27.68 6.59
C MET A 89 -7.09 26.66 6.88
N VAL A 90 -6.75 25.39 7.10
CA VAL A 90 -7.75 24.35 7.40
C VAL A 90 -8.45 24.63 8.74
N LYS A 91 -7.73 25.15 9.73
CA LYS A 91 -8.33 25.60 11.01
C LYS A 91 -9.29 26.78 10.81
N TYR A 92 -8.91 27.76 9.98
CA TYR A 92 -9.75 28.92 9.69
C TYR A 92 -11.04 28.52 8.96
N TYR A 93 -10.94 27.80 7.87
CA TYR A 93 -12.07 27.35 7.06
C TYR A 93 -12.82 26.15 7.64
N LYS A 94 -12.31 25.52 8.72
CA LYS A 94 -12.84 24.33 9.39
C LYS A 94 -12.77 23.03 8.59
N SER A 95 -12.51 23.09 7.28
CA SER A 95 -12.33 21.91 6.42
C SER A 95 -11.48 22.25 5.20
N GLY A 96 -10.81 21.26 4.64
CA GLY A 96 -10.09 21.41 3.37
C GLY A 96 -11.03 21.70 2.21
N HIS A 97 -12.24 21.11 2.20
CA HIS A 97 -13.23 21.40 1.17
C HIS A 97 -13.62 22.87 1.11
N ALA A 98 -13.91 23.48 2.26
CA ALA A 98 -14.23 24.92 2.34
C ALA A 98 -13.04 25.78 1.92
N ALA A 99 -11.82 25.41 2.31
CA ALA A 99 -10.59 26.07 1.89
C ALA A 99 -10.40 26.04 0.37
N VAL A 100 -10.51 24.84 -0.24
CA VAL A 100 -10.37 24.67 -1.69
C VAL A 100 -11.45 25.47 -2.44
N SER A 101 -12.70 25.47 -1.96
CA SER A 101 -13.80 26.22 -2.55
C SER A 101 -13.57 27.73 -2.48
N ALA A 102 -13.00 28.24 -1.39
CA ALA A 102 -12.69 29.67 -1.25
C ALA A 102 -11.64 30.17 -2.26
N PHE A 103 -10.77 29.30 -2.74
CA PHE A 103 -9.75 29.60 -3.74
C PHE A 103 -10.05 29.05 -5.13
N ALA A 104 -11.31 28.65 -5.42
CA ALA A 104 -11.69 28.05 -6.70
C ALA A 104 -11.33 28.94 -7.92
N GLU A 105 -11.36 30.25 -7.75
CA GLU A 105 -11.03 31.23 -8.81
C GLU A 105 -9.50 31.47 -8.97
N HIS A 106 -8.68 30.94 -8.08
CA HIS A 106 -7.24 31.11 -8.18
C HIS A 106 -6.68 30.45 -9.45
N PRO A 107 -5.86 31.14 -10.26
CA PRO A 107 -5.39 30.60 -11.54
C PRO A 107 -4.72 29.21 -11.43
N GLY A 108 -3.86 29.01 -10.44
CA GLY A 108 -3.19 27.73 -10.21
C GLY A 108 -4.16 26.61 -9.81
N VAL A 109 -5.25 26.93 -9.12
CA VAL A 109 -6.28 25.95 -8.73
C VAL A 109 -7.11 25.54 -9.94
N LYS A 110 -7.51 26.51 -10.79
CA LYS A 110 -8.25 26.25 -12.03
C LYS A 110 -7.44 25.44 -13.03
N SER A 111 -6.17 25.78 -13.22
CA SER A 111 -5.32 25.17 -14.25
C SER A 111 -5.16 23.66 -14.11
N ILE A 112 -5.22 23.14 -12.89
CA ILE A 112 -5.09 21.72 -12.60
C ILE A 112 -6.39 21.08 -12.11
N GLN A 113 -7.51 21.80 -12.15
CA GLN A 113 -8.81 21.31 -11.65
C GLN A 113 -8.70 20.73 -10.21
N TYR A 114 -8.00 21.46 -9.36
CA TYR A 114 -7.66 20.99 -8.01
C TYR A 114 -8.85 20.56 -7.16
N PRO A 115 -10.04 21.22 -7.20
CA PRO A 115 -11.22 20.77 -6.44
C PRO A 115 -11.61 19.31 -6.71
N ASP A 116 -11.58 18.90 -7.97
CA ASP A 116 -11.92 17.53 -8.36
C ASP A 116 -10.85 16.54 -7.91
N GLN A 117 -9.57 16.89 -8.08
CA GLN A 117 -8.46 16.07 -7.60
C GLN A 117 -8.50 15.91 -6.08
N TYR A 118 -8.73 17.00 -5.34
CA TYR A 118 -8.87 16.98 -3.89
C TYR A 118 -10.02 16.05 -3.46
N ALA A 119 -11.21 16.20 -4.05
CA ALA A 119 -12.37 15.40 -3.71
C ALA A 119 -12.12 13.91 -3.99
N ARG A 120 -11.53 13.58 -5.14
CA ARG A 120 -11.16 12.20 -5.51
C ARG A 120 -10.14 11.61 -4.55
N THR A 121 -9.06 12.34 -4.24
CA THR A 121 -8.02 11.88 -3.31
C THR A 121 -8.58 11.67 -1.92
N ARG A 122 -9.40 12.58 -1.44
CA ARG A 122 -10.05 12.47 -0.13
C ARG A 122 -10.95 11.24 -0.06
N SER A 123 -11.75 11.00 -1.09
CA SER A 123 -12.61 9.82 -1.17
C SER A 123 -11.80 8.53 -1.26
N MET A 124 -10.72 8.52 -2.05
CA MET A 124 -9.82 7.37 -2.17
C MET A 124 -9.21 6.95 -0.84
N ILE A 125 -8.80 7.91 0.00
CA ILE A 125 -8.22 7.60 1.31
C ILE A 125 -9.31 7.21 2.31
N LYS A 126 -10.38 8.01 2.40
CA LYS A 126 -11.45 7.80 3.39
C LYS A 126 -12.19 6.49 3.20
N TYR A 127 -12.42 6.11 1.94
CA TYR A 127 -13.13 4.89 1.53
C TYR A 127 -12.18 3.86 0.90
N SER A 128 -10.92 3.85 1.31
CA SER A 128 -9.92 2.94 0.76
C SER A 128 -10.39 1.49 0.77
N LEU A 129 -10.02 0.77 -0.29
CA LEU A 129 -10.29 -0.65 -0.38
C LEU A 129 -9.45 -1.41 0.62
N ILE A 130 -10.08 -2.30 1.35
CA ILE A 130 -9.41 -3.19 2.31
C ILE A 130 -9.74 -4.64 2.01
N PHE A 131 -8.78 -5.52 2.26
CA PHE A 131 -9.01 -6.95 2.25
C PHE A 131 -9.54 -7.38 3.62
N SER A 132 -10.76 -7.91 3.66
CA SER A 132 -11.43 -8.33 4.90
C SER A 132 -10.98 -9.74 5.34
N SER A 133 -11.27 -10.11 6.61
CA SER A 133 -11.05 -11.48 7.09
C SER A 133 -11.89 -12.53 6.38
N GLU A 134 -12.95 -12.11 5.73
CA GLU A 134 -13.84 -12.97 4.96
C GLU A 134 -13.28 -13.31 3.57
N GLY A 135 -12.09 -12.75 3.24
CA GLY A 135 -11.45 -12.97 1.95
C GLY A 135 -11.99 -12.10 0.82
N THR A 136 -12.77 -11.06 1.15
CA THR A 136 -13.36 -10.12 0.19
C THR A 136 -12.73 -8.75 0.29
N VAL A 137 -12.68 -8.02 -0.83
CA VAL A 137 -12.23 -6.64 -0.87
C VAL A 137 -13.43 -5.70 -0.80
N THR A 138 -13.46 -4.88 0.22
CA THR A 138 -14.55 -3.92 0.47
C THR A 138 -14.01 -2.53 0.77
N PRO A 139 -14.75 -1.46 0.44
CA PRO A 139 -14.38 -0.11 0.86
C PRO A 139 -14.60 0.07 2.36
N LEU A 140 -13.82 0.95 2.97
CA LEU A 140 -14.12 1.49 4.31
C LEU A 140 -15.32 2.46 4.22
N PRO A 141 -16.10 2.64 5.31
CA PRO A 141 -16.04 1.91 6.56
C PRO A 141 -16.63 0.52 6.42
N LEU A 142 -16.04 -0.42 7.11
CA LEU A 142 -16.70 -1.73 7.27
C LEU A 142 -18.02 -1.53 8.01
N ALA A 143 -19.07 -2.21 7.58
CA ALA A 143 -20.28 -2.34 8.36
C ALA A 143 -19.91 -3.04 9.68
N ILE A 144 -19.69 -2.26 10.73
CA ILE A 144 -19.34 -2.81 12.05
C ILE A 144 -20.64 -3.34 12.65
N THR A 145 -20.85 -4.62 12.54
CA THR A 145 -21.89 -5.37 13.29
C THR A 145 -21.49 -5.59 14.74
N SER A 146 -20.77 -4.67 15.37
CA SER A 146 -20.38 -4.80 16.78
C SER A 146 -21.26 -3.94 17.68
N PRO A 147 -22.02 -4.55 18.60
CA PRO A 147 -22.89 -3.83 19.54
C PRO A 147 -22.15 -3.12 20.68
N ALA A 148 -20.83 -2.96 20.61
CA ALA A 148 -20.00 -2.49 21.72
C ALA A 148 -19.82 -0.95 21.82
N HIS A 149 -20.40 -0.16 20.92
CA HIS A 149 -20.33 1.30 20.98
C HIS A 149 -21.75 1.86 21.06
N GLY A 150 -22.08 2.39 22.23
CA GLY A 150 -23.38 2.98 22.52
C GLY A 150 -23.75 4.14 21.57
N PRO A 151 -25.04 4.56 21.54
CA PRO A 151 -25.60 5.47 20.53
C PRO A 151 -25.10 6.93 20.56
N ASN A 152 -24.09 7.26 21.35
CA ASN A 152 -23.64 8.63 21.58
C ASN A 152 -22.24 8.98 21.06
N HIS A 153 -21.65 8.16 20.17
CA HIS A 153 -20.41 8.59 19.49
C HIS A 153 -20.77 9.38 18.21
N PRO A 154 -20.31 10.65 18.10
CA PRO A 154 -20.58 11.45 16.92
C PRO A 154 -19.87 10.84 15.70
N HIS A 155 -20.69 10.52 14.68
CA HIS A 155 -20.32 10.25 13.30
C HIS A 155 -19.22 9.21 13.06
N HIS A 156 -19.49 7.93 13.34
CA HIS A 156 -18.85 6.89 12.55
C HIS A 156 -19.54 6.84 11.18
N PRO A 157 -18.78 7.04 10.08
CA PRO A 157 -19.35 6.94 8.75
C PRO A 157 -19.96 5.54 8.58
N THR A 158 -21.20 5.50 8.12
CA THR A 158 -21.94 4.27 7.81
C THR A 158 -21.78 3.91 6.33
N ALA A 159 -22.16 2.72 5.94
CA ALA A 159 -22.19 2.34 4.52
C ALA A 159 -23.04 3.30 3.66
N ALA A 160 -24.01 4.01 4.25
CA ALA A 160 -24.82 5.02 3.60
C ALA A 160 -24.06 6.32 3.29
N ASP A 161 -22.91 6.55 3.96
CA ASP A 161 -22.07 7.74 3.75
C ASP A 161 -21.06 7.54 2.60
N ILE A 162 -21.03 6.36 1.99
CA ILE A 162 -20.17 6.07 0.83
C ILE A 162 -20.74 6.79 -0.39
N PRO A 163 -19.97 7.67 -1.06
CA PRO A 163 -20.41 8.33 -2.26
C PRO A 163 -20.84 7.33 -3.35
N SER A 164 -21.94 7.61 -4.02
CA SER A 164 -22.46 6.74 -5.09
C SER A 164 -21.54 6.62 -6.30
N ASP A 165 -20.65 7.61 -6.49
CA ASP A 165 -19.64 7.69 -7.55
C ASP A 165 -18.30 7.06 -7.15
N LEU A 166 -18.21 6.45 -5.97
CA LEU A 166 -16.98 5.80 -5.52
C LEU A 166 -16.50 4.72 -6.51
N HIS A 167 -17.43 4.08 -7.22
CA HIS A 167 -17.12 3.11 -8.27
C HIS A 167 -16.31 3.72 -9.42
N GLU A 168 -16.45 5.02 -9.69
CA GLU A 168 -15.66 5.72 -10.72
C GLU A 168 -14.21 5.95 -10.25
N ILE A 169 -14.00 6.12 -8.95
CA ILE A 169 -12.66 6.26 -8.36
C ILE A 169 -11.92 4.93 -8.39
N PHE A 170 -12.63 3.84 -8.13
CA PHE A 170 -12.08 2.48 -8.09
C PHE A 170 -12.48 1.64 -9.32
N THR A 171 -12.61 2.26 -10.50
CA THR A 171 -13.03 1.60 -11.74
C THR A 171 -12.16 0.42 -12.16
N HIS A 172 -10.90 0.44 -11.82
CA HIS A 172 -9.93 -0.58 -12.17
C HIS A 172 -9.64 -1.53 -11.00
N ARG A 173 -10.70 -1.95 -10.31
CA ARG A 173 -10.59 -2.93 -9.24
C ARG A 173 -9.98 -4.23 -9.78
N LEU A 174 -8.95 -4.68 -9.09
CA LEU A 174 -8.30 -5.97 -9.37
C LEU A 174 -9.14 -7.13 -8.80
N PRO A 175 -8.95 -8.35 -9.30
CA PRO A 175 -9.51 -9.55 -8.66
C PRO A 175 -9.12 -9.64 -7.17
N ASP A 176 -10.02 -10.16 -6.33
CA ASP A 176 -9.81 -10.24 -4.88
C ASP A 176 -8.58 -11.10 -4.52
N GLU A 177 -8.24 -12.08 -5.35
CA GLU A 177 -7.05 -12.92 -5.22
C GLU A 177 -5.75 -12.11 -5.26
N ILE A 178 -5.68 -11.05 -6.06
CA ILE A 178 -4.49 -10.21 -6.14
C ILE A 178 -4.28 -9.44 -4.84
N TYR A 179 -5.34 -8.93 -4.23
CA TYR A 179 -5.26 -8.29 -2.91
C TYR A 179 -4.83 -9.28 -1.83
N PHE A 180 -5.30 -10.53 -1.91
CA PHE A 180 -4.85 -11.60 -1.04
C PHE A 180 -3.34 -11.84 -1.21
N TYR A 181 -2.85 -11.99 -2.44
CA TYR A 181 -1.43 -12.21 -2.71
C TYR A 181 -0.55 -11.05 -2.24
N LEU A 182 -0.99 -9.81 -2.42
CA LEU A 182 -0.32 -8.62 -1.89
C LEU A 182 -0.29 -8.63 -0.36
N SER A 183 -1.40 -8.97 0.29
CA SER A 183 -1.50 -9.00 1.75
C SER A 183 -0.62 -10.07 2.39
N ARG A 184 -0.32 -11.14 1.64
CA ARG A 184 0.56 -12.24 2.06
C ARG A 184 2.03 -12.05 1.66
N GLY A 185 2.35 -10.96 0.98
CA GLY A 185 3.70 -10.73 0.47
C GLY A 185 4.12 -11.68 -0.64
N LEU A 186 3.17 -12.39 -1.27
CA LEU A 186 3.43 -13.25 -2.42
C LEU A 186 3.69 -12.44 -3.70
N LEU A 187 3.17 -11.21 -3.75
CA LEU A 187 3.38 -10.25 -4.80
C LEU A 187 3.96 -8.96 -4.22
N GLY A 188 4.99 -8.42 -4.89
CA GLY A 188 5.38 -7.03 -4.72
C GLY A 188 4.53 -6.10 -5.60
N PRO A 189 4.35 -4.82 -5.23
CA PRO A 189 3.56 -3.86 -6.00
C PRO A 189 4.09 -3.67 -7.43
N GLN A 190 5.38 -3.89 -7.65
CA GLN A 190 6.02 -3.78 -8.96
C GLN A 190 5.52 -4.83 -9.97
N ALA A 191 5.02 -5.97 -9.52
CA ALA A 191 4.59 -7.05 -10.41
C ALA A 191 3.44 -6.64 -11.35
N LEU A 192 2.53 -5.77 -10.89
CA LEU A 192 1.49 -5.16 -11.72
C LEU A 192 2.08 -4.25 -12.81
N VAL A 193 3.08 -3.45 -12.44
CA VAL A 193 3.78 -2.56 -13.40
C VAL A 193 4.52 -3.38 -14.46
N TRP A 194 5.17 -4.47 -14.08
CA TRP A 194 5.84 -5.36 -15.02
C TRP A 194 4.86 -5.94 -16.05
N LEU A 195 3.71 -6.40 -15.59
CA LEU A 195 2.70 -6.99 -16.48
C LEU A 195 2.10 -5.94 -17.43
N THR A 196 1.77 -4.75 -16.90
CA THR A 196 1.15 -3.68 -17.70
C THR A 196 2.11 -3.03 -18.67
N SER A 197 3.35 -2.76 -18.26
CA SER A 197 4.40 -2.21 -19.14
C SER A 197 4.96 -3.23 -20.15
N GLY A 198 4.89 -4.51 -19.82
CA GLY A 198 5.53 -5.59 -20.59
C GLY A 198 7.05 -5.63 -20.39
N GLN A 199 7.56 -5.00 -19.33
CA GLN A 199 8.99 -4.91 -19.05
C GLN A 199 9.30 -5.07 -17.56
N ILE A 200 10.34 -5.83 -17.26
CA ILE A 200 11.00 -5.84 -15.95
C ILE A 200 12.31 -5.09 -16.12
N VAL A 201 12.44 -3.95 -15.48
CA VAL A 201 13.69 -3.19 -15.47
C VAL A 201 14.36 -3.41 -14.13
N GLU A 202 15.56 -3.98 -14.16
CA GLU A 202 16.38 -4.19 -12.98
C GLU A 202 17.41 -3.07 -12.87
N PRO A 203 17.21 -2.08 -11.99
CA PRO A 203 18.18 -1.01 -11.80
C PRO A 203 19.46 -1.57 -11.13
N PRO A 204 20.60 -0.93 -11.33
CA PRO A 204 21.81 -1.28 -10.60
C PRO A 204 21.59 -1.02 -9.10
N PRO A 205 22.15 -1.87 -8.22
CA PRO A 205 22.19 -1.57 -6.80
C PRO A 205 23.06 -0.33 -6.51
N LEU A 206 22.97 0.21 -5.29
CA LEU A 206 23.68 1.45 -4.90
C LEU A 206 25.21 1.37 -5.09
N ASP A 207 25.78 0.18 -5.00
CA ASP A 207 27.20 -0.11 -5.27
C ASP A 207 27.49 -0.49 -6.73
N ASN A 208 26.53 -0.25 -7.62
CA ASN A 208 26.54 -0.64 -9.04
C ASN A 208 26.59 -2.16 -9.30
N GLY A 209 26.49 -3.00 -8.27
CA GLY A 209 26.48 -4.45 -8.39
C GLY A 209 27.72 -5.02 -9.09
N GLU A 210 28.88 -4.51 -8.76
CA GLU A 210 30.12 -4.79 -9.49
C GLU A 210 30.62 -6.21 -9.29
N THR A 211 30.21 -6.90 -8.21
CA THR A 211 30.67 -8.27 -7.96
C THR A 211 30.05 -9.25 -8.94
N THR A 212 30.88 -10.12 -9.47
CA THR A 212 30.46 -11.19 -10.41
C THR A 212 29.47 -12.14 -9.73
N GLU A 213 29.65 -12.42 -8.46
CA GLU A 213 28.77 -13.27 -7.65
C GLU A 213 27.36 -12.68 -7.55
N TYR A 214 27.23 -11.37 -7.33
CA TYR A 214 25.93 -10.72 -7.24
C TYR A 214 25.21 -10.73 -8.59
N LYS A 215 25.91 -10.41 -9.69
CA LYS A 215 25.37 -10.49 -11.05
C LYS A 215 24.91 -11.91 -11.39
N ARG A 216 25.68 -12.91 -11.01
CA ARG A 216 25.35 -14.31 -11.16
C ARG A 216 24.12 -14.70 -10.36
N PHE A 217 24.05 -14.27 -9.08
CA PHE A 217 22.90 -14.50 -8.22
C PHE A 217 21.62 -13.90 -8.81
N VAL A 218 21.65 -12.65 -9.24
CA VAL A 218 20.49 -12.00 -9.87
C VAL A 218 20.07 -12.75 -11.11
N LYS A 219 21.02 -13.12 -11.97
CA LYS A 219 20.75 -13.84 -13.20
C LYS A 219 20.21 -15.25 -12.97
N GLU A 220 20.84 -16.05 -12.12
CA GLU A 220 20.52 -17.46 -11.96
C GLU A 220 19.37 -17.72 -10.98
N VAL A 221 19.22 -16.89 -9.93
CA VAL A 221 18.26 -17.12 -8.85
C VAL A 221 17.03 -16.22 -8.99
N ILE A 222 17.24 -14.94 -9.29
CA ILE A 222 16.14 -13.95 -9.26
C ILE A 222 15.43 -13.87 -10.61
N THR A 223 16.16 -13.85 -11.71
CA THR A 223 15.63 -13.50 -13.03
C THR A 223 15.63 -14.62 -14.06
N ASP A 224 16.51 -15.60 -13.92
CA ASP A 224 16.63 -16.67 -14.91
C ASP A 224 15.75 -17.88 -14.56
N GLY A 225 15.17 -18.45 -15.60
CA GLY A 225 14.41 -19.67 -15.52
C GLY A 225 12.90 -19.49 -15.39
N GLN A 226 12.20 -20.56 -15.71
CA GLN A 226 10.72 -20.64 -15.68
C GLN A 226 10.15 -20.63 -14.27
N THR A 227 10.98 -20.86 -13.28
CA THR A 227 10.57 -20.97 -11.85
C THR A 227 11.15 -19.84 -10.99
N GLY A 228 11.71 -18.82 -11.62
CA GLY A 228 12.23 -17.65 -10.90
C GLY A 228 11.11 -16.87 -10.17
N PRO A 229 11.44 -16.15 -9.08
CA PRO A 229 10.45 -15.41 -8.30
C PRO A 229 9.61 -14.43 -9.11
N ARG A 230 10.20 -13.78 -10.10
CA ARG A 230 9.49 -12.81 -10.97
C ARG A 230 8.52 -13.50 -11.93
N ALA A 231 8.94 -14.61 -12.53
CA ALA A 231 8.05 -15.40 -13.38
C ALA A 231 6.86 -15.95 -12.57
N THR A 232 7.11 -16.41 -11.35
CA THR A 232 6.07 -16.89 -10.43
C THR A 232 5.10 -15.77 -10.02
N ALA A 233 5.60 -14.58 -9.69
CA ALA A 233 4.77 -13.42 -9.37
C ALA A 233 3.88 -13.01 -10.55
N LEU A 234 4.43 -12.97 -11.76
CA LEU A 234 3.66 -12.70 -12.98
C LEU A 234 2.60 -13.78 -13.25
N ALA A 235 2.92 -15.05 -13.00
CA ALA A 235 1.98 -16.15 -13.16
C ALA A 235 0.81 -16.05 -12.17
N LEU A 236 1.06 -15.68 -10.90
CA LEU A 236 0.01 -15.44 -9.90
C LEU A 236 -0.98 -14.38 -10.35
N ILE A 237 -0.51 -13.27 -10.94
CA ILE A 237 -1.40 -12.21 -11.43
C ILE A 237 -2.12 -12.66 -12.70
N SER A 238 -1.39 -13.19 -13.65
CA SER A 238 -1.95 -13.51 -14.97
C SER A 238 -2.96 -14.65 -14.92
N SER A 239 -2.81 -15.60 -14.00
CA SER A 239 -3.72 -16.75 -13.85
C SER A 239 -5.12 -16.34 -13.38
N VAL A 240 -5.25 -15.27 -12.61
CA VAL A 240 -6.55 -14.75 -12.10
C VAL A 240 -7.07 -13.58 -12.92
N SER A 241 -6.34 -13.17 -13.96
CA SER A 241 -6.69 -12.06 -14.83
C SER A 241 -7.20 -12.57 -16.19
N HIS A 242 -7.72 -11.65 -17.01
CA HIS A 242 -8.17 -11.97 -18.36
C HIS A 242 -7.05 -12.61 -19.19
N GLN A 243 -7.41 -13.55 -20.08
CA GLN A 243 -6.47 -14.31 -20.93
C GLN A 243 -5.46 -13.44 -21.71
N PHE A 244 -5.80 -12.19 -22.01
CA PHE A 244 -4.88 -11.22 -22.61
C PHE A 244 -3.60 -11.07 -21.78
N TRP A 245 -3.71 -10.99 -20.47
CA TRP A 245 -2.57 -10.82 -19.57
C TRP A 245 -1.73 -12.09 -19.42
N ASN A 246 -2.38 -13.25 -19.48
CA ASN A 246 -1.68 -14.54 -19.47
C ASN A 246 -0.78 -14.71 -20.70
N ASN A 247 -1.20 -14.20 -21.85
CA ASN A 247 -0.45 -14.29 -23.10
C ASN A 247 0.48 -13.09 -23.36
N ARG A 248 0.49 -12.10 -22.45
CA ARG A 248 1.31 -10.91 -22.64
C ARG A 248 2.79 -11.23 -22.50
N LYS A 249 3.57 -10.83 -23.47
CA LYS A 249 5.03 -10.92 -23.42
C LYS A 249 5.58 -9.89 -22.46
N VAL A 250 6.42 -10.33 -21.52
CA VAL A 250 7.16 -9.48 -20.60
C VAL A 250 8.65 -9.70 -20.82
N MET A 251 9.38 -8.63 -21.04
CA MET A 251 10.81 -8.67 -21.36
C MET A 251 11.64 -8.23 -20.14
N GLY A 252 12.71 -8.96 -19.84
CA GLY A 252 13.66 -8.59 -18.77
C GLY A 252 14.78 -7.71 -19.30
N ASN A 253 15.03 -6.58 -18.65
CA ASN A 253 16.13 -5.66 -18.92
C ASN A 253 17.02 -5.56 -17.67
N PHE A 254 18.28 -5.97 -17.78
CA PHE A 254 19.22 -5.98 -16.67
C PHE A 254 20.32 -4.96 -16.87
N TRP A 255 20.73 -4.24 -15.80
CA TRP A 255 21.76 -3.20 -15.85
C TRP A 255 23.13 -3.69 -16.32
N PHE A 256 23.42 -4.97 -16.14
CA PHE A 256 24.70 -5.60 -16.49
C PHE A 256 24.71 -6.22 -17.89
N GLU A 257 23.60 -6.18 -18.61
CA GLU A 257 23.52 -6.63 -19.99
C GLU A 257 23.61 -5.44 -20.95
N SER A 258 24.30 -5.64 -22.08
CA SER A 258 24.41 -4.58 -23.09
C SER A 258 23.03 -4.18 -23.61
N PRO A 259 22.75 -2.89 -23.80
CA PRO A 259 21.44 -2.39 -24.24
C PRO A 259 21.08 -2.74 -25.68
N SER A 260 21.85 -3.60 -26.35
CA SER A 260 21.51 -4.09 -27.67
C SER A 260 20.20 -4.86 -27.62
N ALA A 261 19.25 -4.48 -28.49
CA ALA A 261 17.88 -5.01 -28.59
C ALA A 261 17.78 -6.55 -28.76
N HIS A 262 18.89 -7.24 -28.88
CA HIS A 262 18.96 -8.69 -29.08
C HIS A 262 19.16 -9.49 -27.80
N ASN A 263 19.41 -8.83 -26.66
CA ASN A 263 19.69 -9.51 -25.39
C ASN A 263 18.50 -9.50 -24.41
N GLN A 264 17.39 -8.89 -24.79
CA GLN A 264 16.18 -8.94 -23.96
C GLN A 264 15.60 -10.34 -23.97
N LYS A 265 15.56 -10.98 -22.80
CA LYS A 265 14.98 -12.31 -22.68
C LYS A 265 13.52 -12.23 -22.25
N PRO A 266 12.62 -12.96 -22.94
CA PRO A 266 11.24 -13.04 -22.47
C PRO A 266 11.15 -13.80 -21.15
N VAL A 267 10.41 -13.25 -20.20
CA VAL A 267 10.08 -13.93 -18.96
C VAL A 267 8.91 -14.88 -19.24
N GLN A 268 9.13 -16.16 -19.05
CA GLN A 268 8.11 -17.19 -19.33
C GLN A 268 7.23 -17.43 -18.10
N HIS A 269 6.29 -16.55 -17.87
CA HIS A 269 5.36 -16.68 -16.73
C HIS A 269 4.17 -17.61 -17.02
N ASN A 270 3.89 -17.93 -18.26
CA ASN A 270 2.80 -18.82 -18.68
C ASN A 270 3.23 -20.25 -18.99
N SER A 271 4.48 -20.61 -18.66
CA SER A 271 4.90 -22.01 -18.82
C SER A 271 4.15 -22.92 -17.84
N PRO A 272 3.84 -24.18 -18.19
CA PRO A 272 3.16 -25.11 -17.29
C PRO A 272 3.85 -25.25 -15.94
N GLN A 273 5.17 -25.24 -15.90
CA GLN A 273 5.96 -25.35 -14.67
C GLN A 273 5.81 -24.12 -13.79
N THR A 274 5.83 -22.92 -14.40
CA THR A 274 5.65 -21.66 -13.66
C THR A 274 4.24 -21.54 -13.10
N VAL A 275 3.23 -21.87 -13.89
CA VAL A 275 1.83 -21.85 -13.47
C VAL A 275 1.60 -22.85 -12.33
N GLN A 276 2.10 -24.07 -12.44
CA GLN A 276 1.98 -25.06 -11.37
C GLN A 276 2.68 -24.61 -10.08
N LEU A 277 3.85 -23.96 -10.18
CA LEU A 277 4.52 -23.41 -9.01
C LEU A 277 3.73 -22.26 -8.39
N ALA A 278 3.17 -21.37 -9.19
CA ALA A 278 2.31 -20.29 -8.73
C ALA A 278 1.07 -20.82 -7.99
N GLU A 279 0.39 -21.83 -8.53
CA GLU A 279 -0.75 -22.47 -7.88
C GLU A 279 -0.36 -23.11 -6.53
N ARG A 280 0.79 -23.73 -6.45
CA ARG A 280 1.30 -24.30 -5.19
C ARG A 280 1.61 -23.23 -4.17
N VAL A 281 2.21 -22.10 -4.59
CA VAL A 281 2.51 -20.95 -3.71
C VAL A 281 1.21 -20.28 -3.25
N ALA A 282 0.24 -20.11 -4.14
CA ALA A 282 -1.07 -19.54 -3.82
C ALA A 282 -1.83 -20.38 -2.77
N GLY A 283 -1.72 -21.70 -2.86
CA GLY A 283 -2.32 -22.65 -1.92
C GLY A 283 -1.47 -22.94 -0.68
N TRP A 284 -0.29 -22.31 -0.56
CA TRP A 284 0.60 -22.56 0.57
C TRP A 284 0.00 -22.00 1.86
N ASN A 285 -0.20 -22.87 2.82
CA ASN A 285 -0.59 -22.54 4.17
C ASN A 285 0.47 -23.04 5.14
N VAL A 286 0.93 -22.20 6.05
CA VAL A 286 1.70 -22.67 7.19
C VAL A 286 0.74 -23.43 8.09
N SER A 287 1.00 -24.71 8.33
CA SER A 287 0.14 -25.47 9.24
C SER A 287 0.24 -24.89 10.64
N TYR A 288 -0.91 -24.81 11.34
CA TYR A 288 -0.95 -24.34 12.73
C TYR A 288 0.03 -25.09 13.63
N ALA A 289 0.21 -26.38 13.41
CA ALA A 289 1.15 -27.20 14.17
C ALA A 289 2.62 -26.76 14.02
N ILE A 290 3.04 -26.27 12.85
CA ILE A 290 4.40 -25.74 12.65
C ILE A 290 4.58 -24.43 13.41
N VAL A 291 3.57 -23.58 13.38
CA VAL A 291 3.58 -22.30 14.11
C VAL A 291 3.63 -22.56 15.61
N GLU A 292 2.80 -23.46 16.12
CA GLU A 292 2.75 -23.82 17.52
C GLU A 292 4.07 -24.43 18.03
N GLU A 293 4.69 -25.31 17.24
CA GLU A 293 5.99 -25.89 17.57
C GLU A 293 7.10 -24.82 17.62
N GLU A 294 7.13 -23.88 16.67
CA GLU A 294 8.10 -22.79 16.65
C GLU A 294 7.93 -21.87 17.87
N LEU A 295 6.71 -21.58 18.25
CA LEU A 295 6.42 -20.76 19.43
C LEU A 295 6.83 -21.47 20.73
N ARG A 296 6.55 -22.77 20.82
CA ARG A 296 7.03 -23.58 21.94
C ARG A 296 8.55 -23.56 22.01
N ARG A 297 9.23 -23.68 20.88
CA ARG A 297 10.69 -23.60 20.79
C ARG A 297 11.23 -22.24 21.25
N GLN A 298 10.51 -21.16 20.97
CA GLN A 298 10.87 -19.80 21.39
C GLN A 298 10.39 -19.43 22.79
N ASN A 299 9.74 -20.34 23.52
CA ASN A 299 9.11 -20.11 24.84
C ASN A 299 8.12 -18.92 24.84
N VAL A 300 7.41 -18.72 23.74
CA VAL A 300 6.37 -17.68 23.60
C VAL A 300 5.04 -18.31 23.96
N SER A 301 4.28 -17.68 24.90
CA SER A 301 2.95 -18.18 25.27
C SER A 301 1.97 -18.06 24.10
N SER A 302 1.04 -19.00 23.98
CA SER A 302 0.04 -19.03 22.89
C SER A 302 -0.83 -17.76 22.80
N GLU A 303 -1.00 -17.02 23.87
CA GLU A 303 -1.72 -15.74 23.86
C GLU A 303 -0.91 -14.57 23.23
N ALA A 304 0.42 -14.59 23.37
CA ALA A 304 1.29 -13.64 22.69
C ALA A 304 1.50 -13.96 21.19
N THR A 305 1.15 -15.16 20.80
CA THR A 305 1.41 -15.77 19.50
C THR A 305 0.71 -15.07 18.33
N TYR A 306 -0.53 -14.66 18.55
CA TYR A 306 -1.29 -13.98 17.49
C TYR A 306 -0.74 -12.59 17.13
N GLN A 307 0.26 -12.11 17.85
CA GLN A 307 0.93 -10.82 17.62
C GLN A 307 2.18 -10.94 16.75
N LEU A 308 2.74 -12.15 16.57
CA LEU A 308 4.04 -12.35 15.91
C LEU A 308 3.96 -12.98 14.51
N VAL A 309 2.81 -13.46 14.08
CA VAL A 309 2.69 -14.31 12.86
C VAL A 309 2.03 -13.58 11.68
N ILE A 310 1.92 -12.24 11.71
CA ILE A 310 1.42 -11.50 10.53
C ILE A 310 2.39 -10.39 10.15
#